data_97a2807a74ea9fcdb5916f3e6e7b5de7
#
_entry.id   97a2807a74ea9fcdb5916f3e6e7b5de7
#
_cell.length_a   1.000
_cell.length_b   1.000
_cell.length_c   1.000
_cell.angle_alpha   90.00
_cell.angle_beta   90.00
_cell.angle_gamma   90.00
#
_symmetry.space_group_name_H-M   'P 1'
#
loop_
_entity.id
_entity.type
_entity.pdbx_description
1 polymer ?
#
loop_
_entity_poly.entity_id
_entity_poly.type
_entity_poly.pdbx_seq_one_letter_code
_entity_poly.pdbx_strand_id
1 'polypeptide(L)'
;MVDLASASFPQEQCLNISGVIVPPDATVITPLIRQAMLDGRFETEEASQIPAIVRPGDRVLEIGAGIGFISTLLAREKRVARVIAVEANPNLLAYMTRLHGVNHVRKVRRLNAVLTNEPVESATFYLRRDFWMGSLSPVPNPYHDTVEVPTHNLDRLLRDEGINLVVCDVEGAEDGLFDGADLSGVDRVYVETHDHVIGLAGIRRLFATMAEQGFVYDPRHSLGSVVFFQRLGDQDIVRPYAG
;
A
#
# COMPACT_ATOMS: atom_id res chain seq x y z
N MET A 1 20.63 20.94 -12.13
CA MET A 1 19.55 19.94 -12.08
C MET A 1 20.02 18.75 -12.92
N VAL A 2 20.43 17.67 -12.27
CA VAL A 2 20.80 16.43 -12.98
C VAL A 2 19.49 15.72 -13.33
N ASP A 3 19.28 15.47 -14.61
CA ASP A 3 18.11 14.73 -15.11
C ASP A 3 18.21 13.24 -14.67
N LEU A 4 17.59 12.91 -13.54
CA LEU A 4 17.60 11.57 -12.94
C LEU A 4 16.71 10.55 -13.71
N ALA A 5 16.01 11.02 -14.77
CA ALA A 5 15.15 10.15 -15.58
C ALA A 5 15.90 9.33 -16.62
N SER A 6 17.22 9.57 -16.84
CA SER A 6 18.00 8.94 -17.92
C SER A 6 19.11 7.99 -17.46
N ALA A 7 19.18 7.62 -16.19
CA ALA A 7 20.14 6.61 -15.74
C ALA A 7 19.76 5.23 -16.29
N SER A 8 20.36 4.86 -17.44
CA SER A 8 20.28 3.50 -17.97
C SER A 8 21.15 2.59 -17.10
N PHE A 9 20.51 1.83 -16.21
CA PHE A 9 21.19 0.74 -15.51
C PHE A 9 21.44 -0.40 -16.48
N PRO A 10 22.57 -1.13 -16.36
CA PRO A 10 22.72 -2.41 -17.06
C PRO A 10 21.54 -3.30 -16.66
N GLN A 11 20.73 -3.75 -17.63
CA GLN A 11 19.55 -4.61 -17.37
C GLN A 11 19.92 -5.88 -16.58
N GLU A 12 21.17 -6.32 -16.67
CA GLU A 12 21.71 -7.48 -15.95
C GLU A 12 21.75 -7.32 -14.42
N GLN A 13 21.62 -6.09 -13.89
CA GLN A 13 21.62 -5.82 -12.45
C GLN A 13 20.20 -5.66 -11.87
N CYS A 14 19.20 -5.45 -12.70
CA CYS A 14 17.81 -5.34 -12.26
C CYS A 14 17.24 -6.71 -11.89
N LEU A 15 16.36 -6.74 -10.89
CA LEU A 15 15.54 -7.92 -10.62
C LEU A 15 14.24 -7.82 -11.43
N ASN A 16 13.68 -8.96 -11.81
CA ASN A 16 12.35 -9.05 -12.39
C ASN A 16 11.47 -9.85 -11.43
N ILE A 17 10.58 -9.15 -10.73
CA ILE A 17 9.69 -9.72 -9.72
C ILE A 17 8.27 -9.58 -10.23
N SER A 18 7.57 -10.69 -10.45
CA SER A 18 6.19 -10.69 -10.98
C SER A 18 6.03 -9.78 -12.21
N GLY A 19 7.06 -9.71 -13.06
CA GLY A 19 7.09 -8.85 -14.24
C GLY A 19 7.46 -7.38 -13.97
N VAL A 20 7.61 -6.96 -12.72
CA VAL A 20 8.10 -5.61 -12.36
C VAL A 20 9.62 -5.59 -12.39
N ILE A 21 10.19 -4.66 -13.15
CA ILE A 21 11.64 -4.41 -13.17
C ILE A 21 12.00 -3.57 -11.95
N VAL A 22 12.79 -4.14 -11.05
CA VAL A 22 13.28 -3.50 -9.81
C VAL A 22 14.72 -3.06 -10.02
N PRO A 23 15.01 -1.75 -10.12
CA PRO A 23 16.36 -1.22 -10.31
C PRO A 23 17.25 -1.52 -9.10
N PRO A 24 18.57 -1.74 -9.30
CA PRO A 24 19.49 -1.89 -8.19
C PRO A 24 19.67 -0.56 -7.45
N ASP A 25 19.66 -0.63 -6.12
CA ASP A 25 20.02 0.48 -5.23
C ASP A 25 20.31 -0.09 -3.84
N ALA A 26 21.57 -0.17 -3.46
CA ALA A 26 21.96 -0.78 -2.19
C ALA A 26 21.51 -0.01 -0.95
N THR A 27 21.09 1.24 -1.10
CA THR A 27 20.56 2.06 0.01
C THR A 27 19.08 1.79 0.28
N VAL A 28 18.36 1.26 -0.72
CA VAL A 28 16.93 0.93 -0.63
C VAL A 28 16.73 -0.59 -0.61
N ILE A 29 17.35 -1.28 -1.57
CA ILE A 29 17.24 -2.74 -1.69
C ILE A 29 18.39 -3.39 -0.91
N THR A 30 18.19 -3.54 0.38
CA THR A 30 19.15 -4.20 1.27
C THR A 30 19.36 -5.67 0.88
N PRO A 31 20.43 -6.33 1.34
CA PRO A 31 20.61 -7.76 1.10
C PRO A 31 19.41 -8.62 1.54
N LEU A 32 18.75 -8.25 2.66
CA LEU A 32 17.57 -8.94 3.18
C LEU A 32 16.38 -8.80 2.23
N ILE A 33 16.08 -7.56 1.82
CA ILE A 33 15.00 -7.27 0.85
C ILE A 33 15.27 -7.98 -0.48
N ARG A 34 16.52 -7.89 -0.97
CA ARG A 34 16.91 -8.55 -2.20
C ARG A 34 16.70 -10.07 -2.13
N GLN A 35 17.06 -10.67 -0.99
CA GLN A 35 16.87 -12.11 -0.79
C GLN A 35 15.37 -12.47 -0.75
N ALA A 36 14.54 -11.68 -0.05
CA ALA A 36 13.10 -11.89 -0.03
C ALA A 36 12.47 -11.81 -1.44
N MET A 37 12.94 -10.87 -2.28
CA MET A 37 12.52 -10.75 -3.68
C MET A 37 12.90 -12.01 -4.49
N LEU A 38 14.14 -12.51 -4.34
CA LEU A 38 14.61 -13.70 -5.05
C LEU A 38 13.90 -14.98 -4.60
N ASP A 39 13.53 -15.05 -3.32
CA ASP A 39 12.79 -16.19 -2.75
C ASP A 39 11.28 -16.13 -3.07
N GLY A 40 10.82 -15.09 -3.74
CA GLY A 40 9.40 -14.90 -4.04
C GLY A 40 8.53 -14.64 -2.81
N ARG A 41 9.10 -13.98 -1.78
CA ARG A 41 8.40 -13.64 -0.53
C ARG A 41 8.05 -12.14 -0.42
N PHE A 42 8.53 -11.32 -1.35
CA PHE A 42 8.31 -9.87 -1.34
C PHE A 42 6.95 -9.55 -1.96
N GLU A 43 6.05 -9.02 -1.15
CA GLU A 43 4.69 -8.57 -1.54
C GLU A 43 3.90 -9.60 -2.38
N THR A 44 4.13 -10.87 -2.14
CA THR A 44 3.60 -11.95 -2.99
C THR A 44 2.12 -12.18 -2.75
N GLU A 45 1.67 -12.06 -1.51
CA GLU A 45 0.28 -12.24 -1.12
C GLU A 45 -0.58 -11.14 -1.75
N GLU A 46 -0.16 -9.87 -1.59
CA GLU A 46 -0.83 -8.70 -2.17
C GLU A 46 -0.86 -8.77 -3.69
N ALA A 47 0.30 -8.97 -4.29
CA ALA A 47 0.44 -9.00 -5.74
C ALA A 47 -0.43 -10.06 -6.40
N SER A 48 -0.59 -11.22 -5.75
CA SER A 48 -1.36 -12.35 -6.28
C SER A 48 -2.85 -12.04 -6.46
N GLN A 49 -3.41 -11.20 -5.60
CA GLN A 49 -4.84 -10.87 -5.59
C GLN A 49 -5.22 -9.66 -6.43
N ILE A 50 -4.27 -8.79 -6.80
CA ILE A 50 -4.57 -7.58 -7.59
C ILE A 50 -5.44 -7.87 -8.82
N PRO A 51 -5.15 -8.88 -9.67
CA PRO A 51 -6.00 -9.15 -10.84
C PRO A 51 -7.44 -9.56 -10.50
N ALA A 52 -7.68 -10.10 -9.30
CA ALA A 52 -9.00 -10.55 -8.87
C ALA A 52 -9.82 -9.44 -8.22
N ILE A 53 -9.18 -8.52 -7.50
CA ILE A 53 -9.87 -7.47 -6.73
C ILE A 53 -10.16 -6.21 -7.52
N VAL A 54 -9.43 -5.93 -8.64
CA VAL A 54 -9.64 -4.70 -9.43
C VAL A 54 -10.82 -4.82 -10.39
N ARG A 55 -11.54 -3.72 -10.58
CA ARG A 55 -12.72 -3.58 -11.44
C ARG A 55 -12.53 -2.48 -12.49
N PRO A 56 -13.31 -2.49 -13.59
CA PRO A 56 -13.24 -1.43 -14.59
C PRO A 56 -13.53 -0.04 -14.00
N GLY A 57 -12.63 0.91 -14.25
CA GLY A 57 -12.77 2.28 -13.81
C GLY A 57 -12.20 2.57 -12.41
N ASP A 58 -11.56 1.61 -11.77
CA ASP A 58 -11.03 1.77 -10.42
C ASP A 58 -10.09 2.97 -10.29
N ARG A 59 -10.33 3.74 -9.24
CA ARG A 59 -9.49 4.81 -8.73
C ARG A 59 -8.95 4.34 -7.38
N VAL A 60 -7.68 4.00 -7.37
CA VAL A 60 -7.05 3.31 -6.24
C VAL A 60 -6.25 4.29 -5.39
N LEU A 61 -6.42 4.18 -4.08
CA LEU A 61 -5.53 4.76 -3.09
C LEU A 61 -4.66 3.64 -2.50
N GLU A 62 -3.37 3.73 -2.70
CA GLU A 62 -2.38 2.89 -2.04
C GLU A 62 -1.76 3.67 -0.89
N ILE A 63 -1.82 3.14 0.33
CA ILE A 63 -1.29 3.73 1.55
C ILE A 63 -0.16 2.83 2.06
N GLY A 64 1.05 3.39 2.18
CA GLY A 64 2.26 2.61 2.44
C GLY A 64 2.86 2.05 1.15
N ALA A 65 3.02 2.90 0.13
CA ALA A 65 3.42 2.45 -1.20
C ALA A 65 4.88 1.94 -1.30
N GLY A 66 5.69 2.14 -0.27
CA GLY A 66 7.06 1.67 -0.22
C GLY A 66 7.88 2.10 -1.44
N ILE A 67 8.44 1.14 -2.14
CA ILE A 67 9.19 1.39 -3.38
C ILE A 67 8.32 1.55 -4.63
N GLY A 68 6.99 1.42 -4.51
CA GLY A 68 6.04 1.52 -5.63
C GLY A 68 5.84 0.22 -6.40
N PHE A 69 6.06 -0.92 -5.75
CA PHE A 69 5.90 -2.22 -6.39
C PHE A 69 4.42 -2.53 -6.67
N ILE A 70 3.56 -2.44 -5.67
CA ILE A 70 2.11 -2.68 -5.79
C ILE A 70 1.46 -1.62 -6.68
N SER A 71 1.79 -0.32 -6.54
CA SER A 71 1.29 0.73 -7.46
C SER A 71 1.69 0.47 -8.92
N THR A 72 2.84 -0.17 -9.16
CA THR A 72 3.23 -0.58 -10.51
C THR A 72 2.30 -1.66 -11.06
N LEU A 73 1.99 -2.69 -10.28
CA LEU A 73 1.08 -3.76 -10.65
C LEU A 73 -0.33 -3.22 -10.89
N LEU A 74 -0.85 -2.42 -9.96
CA LEU A 74 -2.14 -1.73 -10.09
C LEU A 74 -2.23 -0.88 -11.35
N ALA A 75 -1.21 -0.08 -11.62
CA ALA A 75 -1.22 0.80 -12.79
C ALA A 75 -1.11 0.05 -14.13
N ARG A 76 -0.55 -1.15 -14.15
CA ARG A 76 -0.51 -2.02 -15.34
C ARG A 76 -1.86 -2.66 -15.65
N GLU A 77 -2.71 -2.81 -14.64
CA GLU A 77 -4.07 -3.29 -14.87
C GLU A 77 -4.84 -2.30 -15.74
N LYS A 78 -5.37 -2.81 -16.87
CA LYS A 78 -6.12 -1.98 -17.83
C LYS A 78 -7.41 -1.43 -17.25
N ARG A 79 -7.98 -2.15 -16.28
CA ARG A 79 -9.22 -1.80 -15.56
C ARG A 79 -9.02 -0.62 -14.60
N VAL A 80 -7.80 -0.41 -14.09
CA VAL A 80 -7.49 0.69 -13.19
C VAL A 80 -7.35 1.99 -13.99
N ALA A 81 -8.14 2.99 -13.61
CA ALA A 81 -8.11 4.31 -14.21
C ALA A 81 -6.96 5.17 -13.68
N ARG A 82 -6.72 5.11 -12.36
CA ARG A 82 -5.71 5.93 -11.68
C ARG A 82 -5.29 5.28 -10.36
N VAL A 83 -4.03 5.52 -9.96
CA VAL A 83 -3.51 5.17 -8.64
C VAL A 83 -2.95 6.43 -7.97
N ILE A 84 -3.23 6.60 -6.68
CA ILE A 84 -2.55 7.54 -5.82
C ILE A 84 -1.74 6.71 -4.84
N ALA A 85 -0.42 6.79 -4.93
CA ALA A 85 0.52 6.08 -4.09
C ALA A 85 1.03 7.03 -3.01
N VAL A 86 0.69 6.75 -1.76
CA VAL A 86 1.07 7.54 -0.59
C VAL A 86 2.15 6.80 0.17
N GLU A 87 3.27 7.49 0.42
CA GLU A 87 4.41 6.94 1.14
C GLU A 87 4.93 7.95 2.17
N ALA A 88 5.05 7.51 3.41
CA ALA A 88 5.52 8.35 4.51
C ALA A 88 7.03 8.57 4.45
N ASN A 89 7.82 7.54 4.08
CA ASN A 89 9.27 7.65 4.01
C ASN A 89 9.72 8.49 2.79
N PRO A 90 10.16 9.75 2.98
CA PRO A 90 10.55 10.62 1.86
C PRO A 90 11.73 10.07 1.06
N ASN A 91 12.57 9.22 1.67
CA ASN A 91 13.74 8.64 1.03
C ASN A 91 13.37 7.66 -0.10
N LEU A 92 12.13 7.13 -0.09
CA LEU A 92 11.66 6.18 -1.10
C LEU A 92 11.09 6.86 -2.35
N LEU A 93 10.68 8.13 -2.29
CA LEU A 93 10.01 8.82 -3.41
C LEU A 93 10.85 8.88 -4.68
N ALA A 94 12.15 9.10 -4.54
CA ALA A 94 13.08 9.11 -5.69
C ALA A 94 13.21 7.72 -6.31
N TYR A 95 13.30 6.68 -5.46
CA TYR A 95 13.36 5.30 -5.92
C TYR A 95 12.05 4.88 -6.60
N MET A 96 10.91 5.16 -5.99
CA MET A 96 9.58 4.91 -6.55
C MET A 96 9.42 5.59 -7.94
N THR A 97 9.90 6.83 -8.06
CA THR A 97 9.88 7.54 -9.35
C THR A 97 10.69 6.80 -10.41
N ARG A 98 11.87 6.31 -10.05
CA ARG A 98 12.74 5.53 -10.93
C ARG A 98 12.13 4.18 -11.29
N LEU A 99 11.59 3.46 -10.30
CA LEU A 99 10.92 2.18 -10.51
C LEU A 99 9.72 2.32 -11.46
N HIS A 100 8.86 3.31 -11.25
CA HIS A 100 7.76 3.60 -12.16
C HIS A 100 8.25 3.97 -13.57
N GLY A 101 9.35 4.72 -13.67
CA GLY A 101 9.96 5.12 -14.95
C GLY A 101 10.41 3.92 -15.79
N VAL A 102 11.22 3.01 -15.21
CA VAL A 102 11.73 1.82 -15.93
C VAL A 102 10.62 0.81 -16.26
N ASN A 103 9.50 0.87 -15.54
CA ASN A 103 8.32 0.05 -15.78
C ASN A 103 7.26 0.73 -16.67
N HIS A 104 7.56 1.92 -17.21
CA HIS A 104 6.67 2.71 -18.09
C HIS A 104 5.30 3.04 -17.45
N VAL A 105 5.26 3.18 -16.14
CA VAL A 105 4.04 3.48 -15.38
C VAL A 105 3.72 4.97 -15.47
N ARG A 106 2.48 5.32 -15.87
CA ARG A 106 2.03 6.71 -16.06
C ARG A 106 0.78 7.09 -15.29
N LYS A 107 0.05 6.10 -14.75
CA LYS A 107 -1.24 6.32 -14.06
C LYS A 107 -1.08 6.61 -12.57
N VAL A 108 0.15 6.69 -12.04
CA VAL A 108 0.43 6.84 -10.61
C VAL A 108 0.80 8.28 -10.27
N ARG A 109 0.04 8.88 -9.36
CA ARG A 109 0.43 10.09 -8.63
C ARG A 109 1.06 9.66 -7.32
N ARG A 110 2.30 10.08 -7.05
CA ARG A 110 3.03 9.83 -5.81
C ARG A 110 2.83 10.99 -4.85
N LEU A 111 2.64 10.68 -3.57
CA LEU A 111 2.44 11.65 -2.52
C LEU A 111 3.29 11.26 -1.30
N ASN A 112 4.16 12.16 -0.84
CA ASN A 112 4.84 11.97 0.44
C ASN A 112 3.96 12.55 1.54
N ALA A 113 3.33 11.69 2.29
CA ALA A 113 2.42 12.08 3.36
C ALA A 113 2.12 10.92 4.32
N VAL A 114 1.64 11.29 5.49
CA VAL A 114 0.86 10.43 6.38
C VAL A 114 -0.61 10.79 6.21
N LEU A 115 -1.49 9.80 6.06
CA LEU A 115 -2.93 10.03 6.00
C LEU A 115 -3.56 9.94 7.39
N THR A 116 -4.37 10.92 7.72
CA THR A 116 -5.13 10.97 9.00
C THR A 116 -6.32 11.91 8.87
N ASN A 117 -7.33 11.75 9.72
CA ASN A 117 -8.41 12.72 9.87
C ASN A 117 -8.18 13.68 11.06
N GLU A 118 -7.14 13.43 11.86
CA GLU A 118 -6.75 14.32 12.94
C GLU A 118 -6.22 15.66 12.40
N PRO A 119 -6.52 16.79 13.08
CA PRO A 119 -6.12 18.12 12.65
C PRO A 119 -4.65 18.41 13.03
N VAL A 120 -3.71 17.61 12.52
CA VAL A 120 -2.27 17.75 12.74
C VAL A 120 -1.55 18.04 11.43
N GLU A 121 -0.50 18.85 11.45
CA GLU A 121 0.22 19.28 10.24
C GLU A 121 1.30 18.28 9.81
N SER A 122 1.88 17.58 10.77
CA SER A 122 2.90 16.55 10.52
C SER A 122 2.79 15.40 11.51
N ALA A 123 3.42 14.30 11.17
CA ALA A 123 3.59 13.14 12.03
C ALA A 123 5.04 12.67 11.99
N THR A 124 5.54 12.19 13.14
CA THR A 124 6.89 11.61 13.22
C THR A 124 6.87 10.20 12.64
N PHE A 125 7.68 9.96 11.62
CA PHE A 125 7.88 8.64 11.03
C PHE A 125 9.24 8.08 11.43
N TYR A 126 9.27 6.82 11.88
CA TYR A 126 10.44 6.14 12.41
C TYR A 126 11.11 5.32 11.30
N LEU A 127 12.30 5.77 10.87
CA LEU A 127 13.08 5.14 9.82
C LEU A 127 13.83 3.91 10.35
N ARG A 128 13.73 2.80 9.63
CA ARG A 128 14.40 1.54 9.96
C ARG A 128 15.30 1.09 8.82
N ARG A 129 16.20 0.15 9.12
CA ARG A 129 17.22 -0.33 8.18
C ARG A 129 16.61 -0.83 6.87
N ASP A 130 15.59 -1.66 7.00
CA ASP A 130 14.85 -2.21 5.87
C ASP A 130 13.55 -1.39 5.74
N PHE A 131 13.31 -0.81 4.58
CA PHE A 131 12.27 0.22 4.40
C PHE A 131 10.87 -0.29 4.77
N TRP A 132 10.59 -1.58 4.54
CA TRP A 132 9.30 -2.22 4.84
C TRP A 132 8.95 -2.26 6.33
N MET A 133 9.91 -2.01 7.21
CA MET A 133 9.69 -1.94 8.66
C MET A 133 9.40 -0.53 9.17
N GLY A 134 9.40 0.48 8.29
CA GLY A 134 9.16 1.88 8.64
C GLY A 134 7.74 2.08 9.18
N SER A 135 7.57 2.85 10.26
CA SER A 135 6.30 2.92 10.99
C SER A 135 6.08 4.26 11.68
N LEU A 136 4.84 4.58 12.03
CA LEU A 136 4.48 5.70 12.90
C LEU A 136 4.71 5.39 14.40
N SER A 137 5.08 4.16 14.75
CA SER A 137 5.35 3.74 16.12
C SER A 137 6.86 3.56 16.36
N PRO A 138 7.42 4.04 17.50
CA PRO A 138 8.80 3.76 17.88
C PRO A 138 9.05 2.29 18.28
N VAL A 139 7.98 1.51 18.50
CA VAL A 139 8.02 0.12 18.95
C VAL A 139 7.24 -0.79 17.99
N PRO A 140 7.46 -2.10 17.99
CA PRO A 140 8.39 -2.86 18.79
C PRO A 140 9.83 -2.87 18.26
N ASN A 141 10.04 -2.50 16.99
CA ASN A 141 11.32 -2.64 16.32
C ASN A 141 12.22 -1.40 16.52
N PRO A 142 13.55 -1.58 16.71
CA PRO A 142 14.47 -0.44 16.80
C PRO A 142 14.49 0.36 15.49
N TYR A 143 14.62 1.68 15.63
CA TYR A 143 14.79 2.62 14.52
C TYR A 143 16.16 3.29 14.61
N HIS A 144 16.65 3.86 13.50
CA HIS A 144 17.94 4.55 13.46
C HIS A 144 17.80 6.07 13.29
N ASP A 145 16.65 6.53 12.79
CA ASP A 145 16.37 7.95 12.59
C ASP A 145 14.88 8.22 12.58
N THR A 146 14.48 9.47 12.62
CA THR A 146 13.10 9.93 12.50
C THR A 146 13.00 11.07 11.49
N VAL A 147 11.82 11.19 10.88
CA VAL A 147 11.52 12.30 9.97
C VAL A 147 10.10 12.80 10.20
N GLU A 148 9.94 14.13 10.18
CA GLU A 148 8.61 14.75 10.19
C GLU A 148 8.03 14.71 8.78
N VAL A 149 6.86 14.10 8.65
CA VAL A 149 6.15 13.90 7.39
C VAL A 149 4.85 14.70 7.41
N PRO A 150 4.56 15.49 6.37
CA PRO A 150 3.31 16.23 6.32
C PRO A 150 2.11 15.28 6.34
N THR A 151 1.04 15.70 7.00
CA THR A 151 -0.21 14.96 7.00
C THR A 151 -1.16 15.44 5.91
N HIS A 152 -1.98 14.52 5.41
CA HIS A 152 -3.09 14.82 4.53
C HIS A 152 -4.37 14.21 5.09
N ASN A 153 -5.47 14.95 4.98
CA ASN A 153 -6.76 14.47 5.44
C ASN A 153 -7.27 13.32 4.55
N LEU A 154 -7.52 12.17 5.16
CA LEU A 154 -7.93 10.95 4.47
C LEU A 154 -9.28 11.13 3.76
N ASP A 155 -10.31 11.61 4.47
CA ASP A 155 -11.66 11.76 3.93
C ASP A 155 -11.69 12.72 2.73
N ARG A 156 -10.93 13.81 2.84
CA ARG A 156 -10.79 14.76 1.74
C ARG A 156 -10.16 14.11 0.53
N LEU A 157 -9.07 13.34 0.73
CA LEU A 157 -8.38 12.66 -0.37
C LEU A 157 -9.29 11.63 -1.04
N LEU A 158 -9.99 10.80 -0.25
CA LEU A 158 -10.94 9.80 -0.74
C LEU A 158 -12.01 10.45 -1.63
N ARG A 159 -12.65 11.50 -1.12
CA ARG A 159 -13.72 12.20 -1.81
C ARG A 159 -13.23 12.96 -3.05
N ASP A 160 -12.21 13.81 -2.93
CA ASP A 160 -11.75 14.70 -4.00
C ASP A 160 -11.17 13.90 -5.17
N GLU A 161 -10.59 12.74 -4.91
CA GLU A 161 -10.04 11.84 -5.92
C GLU A 161 -11.03 10.74 -6.36
N GLY A 162 -12.20 10.64 -5.72
CA GLY A 162 -13.23 9.64 -6.02
C GLY A 162 -12.72 8.21 -5.88
N ILE A 163 -12.01 7.93 -4.81
CA ILE A 163 -11.40 6.62 -4.54
C ILE A 163 -12.50 5.59 -4.27
N ASN A 164 -12.41 4.43 -4.91
CA ASN A 164 -13.33 3.31 -4.70
C ASN A 164 -12.64 1.99 -4.32
N LEU A 165 -11.31 1.95 -4.39
CA LEU A 165 -10.49 0.84 -3.87
C LEU A 165 -9.35 1.42 -3.04
N VAL A 166 -9.22 0.97 -1.80
CA VAL A 166 -8.05 1.26 -0.94
C VAL A 166 -7.21 0.00 -0.84
N VAL A 167 -5.88 0.15 -1.03
CA VAL A 167 -4.86 -0.87 -0.75
C VAL A 167 -3.97 -0.27 0.34
N CYS A 168 -3.78 -0.97 1.45
CA CYS A 168 -3.15 -0.44 2.64
C CYS A 168 -2.16 -1.44 3.24
N ASP A 169 -0.91 -0.99 3.38
CA ASP A 169 0.17 -1.68 4.07
C ASP A 169 1.00 -0.64 4.84
N VAL A 170 0.77 -0.50 6.16
CA VAL A 170 1.26 0.65 6.95
C VAL A 170 1.91 0.29 8.28
N GLU A 171 2.33 -0.94 8.44
CA GLU A 171 3.17 -1.39 9.57
C GLU A 171 2.65 -0.94 10.94
N GLY A 172 1.37 -1.23 11.21
CA GLY A 172 0.70 -1.00 12.48
C GLY A 172 -0.22 0.23 12.55
N ALA A 173 -0.21 1.12 11.54
CA ALA A 173 -1.13 2.25 11.51
C ALA A 173 -2.54 1.87 11.03
N GLU A 174 -2.74 0.67 10.48
CA GLU A 174 -4.05 0.12 10.11
C GLU A 174 -4.99 0.02 11.32
N ASP A 175 -4.43 -0.07 12.53
CA ASP A 175 -5.18 0.05 13.78
C ASP A 175 -5.50 1.53 14.04
N GLY A 176 -6.69 1.94 13.68
CA GLY A 176 -7.20 3.31 13.86
C GLY A 176 -7.23 4.17 12.60
N LEU A 177 -6.54 3.81 11.52
CA LEU A 177 -6.54 4.62 10.27
C LEU A 177 -7.96 4.88 9.74
N PHE A 178 -8.83 3.90 9.86
CA PHE A 178 -10.21 3.97 9.34
C PHE A 178 -11.23 4.35 10.41
N ASP A 179 -10.81 4.58 11.65
CA ASP A 179 -11.72 4.97 12.74
C ASP A 179 -12.30 6.37 12.47
N GLY A 180 -13.63 6.42 12.37
CA GLY A 180 -14.33 7.67 12.05
C GLY A 180 -14.12 8.21 10.64
N ALA A 181 -13.43 7.49 9.76
CA ALA A 181 -13.25 7.88 8.37
C ALA A 181 -14.55 7.76 7.56
N ASP A 182 -14.75 8.65 6.59
CA ASP A 182 -15.87 8.58 5.65
C ASP A 182 -15.50 7.71 4.45
N LEU A 183 -15.78 6.41 4.55
CA LEU A 183 -15.57 5.44 3.48
C LEU A 183 -16.78 5.27 2.56
N SER A 184 -17.77 6.19 2.57
CA SER A 184 -19.02 6.04 1.81
C SER A 184 -18.81 5.89 0.30
N GLY A 185 -17.75 6.49 -0.26
CA GLY A 185 -17.34 6.35 -1.67
C GLY A 185 -16.47 5.13 -1.97
N VAL A 186 -16.03 4.39 -0.95
CA VAL A 186 -15.13 3.26 -1.09
C VAL A 186 -15.93 1.95 -1.15
N ASP A 187 -15.70 1.15 -2.19
CA ASP A 187 -16.36 -0.15 -2.36
C ASP A 187 -15.56 -1.30 -1.75
N ARG A 188 -14.24 -1.18 -1.74
CA ARG A 188 -13.31 -2.25 -1.37
C ARG A 188 -12.08 -1.72 -0.64
N VAL A 189 -11.66 -2.48 0.38
CA VAL A 189 -10.42 -2.24 1.13
C VAL A 189 -9.63 -3.54 1.16
N TYR A 190 -8.37 -3.47 0.73
CA TYR A 190 -7.40 -4.55 0.75
C TYR A 190 -6.27 -4.13 1.68
N VAL A 191 -6.12 -4.80 2.80
CA VAL A 191 -5.23 -4.33 3.87
C VAL A 191 -4.36 -5.47 4.41
N GLU A 192 -3.05 -5.24 4.52
CA GLU A 192 -2.17 -6.08 5.31
C GLU A 192 -2.30 -5.75 6.79
N THR A 193 -2.40 -6.80 7.61
CA THR A 193 -2.56 -6.68 9.07
C THR A 193 -1.29 -7.11 9.77
N HIS A 194 -0.76 -6.27 10.65
CA HIS A 194 0.51 -6.49 11.36
C HIS A 194 0.25 -6.90 12.81
N ASP A 195 -0.22 -8.14 13.03
CA ASP A 195 -0.58 -8.64 14.34
C ASP A 195 0.57 -8.58 15.36
N HIS A 196 1.81 -8.65 14.89
CA HIS A 196 3.02 -8.46 15.71
C HIS A 196 3.21 -7.01 16.20
N VAL A 197 2.49 -6.03 15.61
CA VAL A 197 2.48 -4.61 16.03
C VAL A 197 1.19 -4.27 16.76
N ILE A 198 0.04 -4.54 16.16
CA ILE A 198 -1.27 -4.16 16.70
C ILE A 198 -1.92 -5.20 17.60
N GLY A 199 -1.40 -6.42 17.62
CA GLY A 199 -1.94 -7.55 18.35
C GLY A 199 -3.35 -7.95 17.91
N LEU A 200 -3.87 -9.03 18.49
CA LEU A 200 -5.24 -9.49 18.17
C LEU A 200 -6.32 -8.46 18.56
N ALA A 201 -6.02 -7.57 19.51
CA ALA A 201 -6.95 -6.49 19.87
C ALA A 201 -7.09 -5.45 18.75
N GLY A 202 -5.98 -5.09 18.07
CA GLY A 202 -6.00 -4.21 16.91
C GLY A 202 -6.73 -4.85 15.72
N ILE A 203 -6.45 -6.13 15.45
CA ILE A 203 -7.18 -6.89 14.43
C ILE A 203 -8.68 -6.84 14.69
N ARG A 204 -9.11 -7.08 15.93
CA ARG A 204 -10.54 -7.01 16.29
C ARG A 204 -11.12 -5.62 16.05
N ARG A 205 -10.39 -4.54 16.38
CA ARG A 205 -10.86 -3.16 16.14
C ARG A 205 -11.03 -2.90 14.65
N LEU A 206 -10.02 -3.21 13.83
CA LEU A 206 -10.09 -3.06 12.37
C LEU A 206 -11.33 -3.75 11.79
N PHE A 207 -11.56 -5.03 12.14
CA PHE A 207 -12.73 -5.76 11.66
C PHE A 207 -14.05 -5.16 12.14
N ALA A 208 -14.11 -4.64 13.38
CA ALA A 208 -15.29 -3.97 13.90
C ALA A 208 -15.56 -2.67 13.13
N THR A 209 -14.55 -1.81 12.95
CA THR A 209 -14.63 -0.58 12.17
C THR A 209 -15.12 -0.85 10.73
N MET A 210 -14.56 -1.87 10.06
CA MET A 210 -14.99 -2.24 8.71
C MET A 210 -16.46 -2.70 8.70
N ALA A 211 -16.87 -3.53 9.66
CA ALA A 211 -18.26 -4.00 9.74
C ALA A 211 -19.25 -2.86 10.01
N GLU A 212 -18.92 -1.92 10.91
CA GLU A 212 -19.73 -0.73 11.21
C GLU A 212 -19.89 0.17 9.97
N GLN A 213 -18.87 0.22 9.12
CA GLN A 213 -18.89 0.95 7.85
C GLN A 213 -19.58 0.20 6.71
N GLY A 214 -20.15 -0.99 6.97
CA GLY A 214 -20.90 -1.78 5.99
C GLY A 214 -20.04 -2.64 5.07
N PHE A 215 -18.80 -2.91 5.46
CA PHE A 215 -17.93 -3.84 4.74
C PHE A 215 -18.03 -5.25 5.35
N VAL A 216 -17.80 -6.25 4.50
CA VAL A 216 -17.67 -7.65 4.92
C VAL A 216 -16.32 -8.21 4.50
N TYR A 217 -15.79 -9.06 5.33
CA TYR A 217 -14.60 -9.84 5.02
C TYR A 217 -14.87 -10.82 3.88
N ASP A 218 -14.02 -10.83 2.86
CA ASP A 218 -14.09 -11.77 1.76
C ASP A 218 -12.98 -12.82 1.82
N PRO A 219 -13.26 -14.05 2.26
CA PRO A 219 -12.24 -15.10 2.40
C PRO A 219 -11.67 -15.59 1.07
N ARG A 220 -12.30 -15.28 -0.09
CA ARG A 220 -11.84 -15.75 -1.40
C ARG A 220 -10.67 -14.92 -1.93
N HIS A 221 -10.54 -13.71 -1.42
CA HIS A 221 -9.49 -12.76 -1.84
C HIS A 221 -8.60 -12.32 -0.69
N SER A 222 -8.69 -13.03 0.44
CA SER A 222 -7.79 -12.84 1.59
C SER A 222 -6.81 -13.98 1.65
N LEU A 223 -5.55 -13.68 2.00
CA LEU A 223 -4.47 -14.67 2.08
C LEU A 223 -3.47 -14.25 3.17
N GLY A 224 -3.19 -15.16 4.13
CA GLY A 224 -2.25 -14.88 5.21
C GLY A 224 -2.67 -13.68 6.07
N SER A 225 -1.79 -12.69 6.18
CA SER A 225 -2.03 -11.43 6.88
C SER A 225 -2.83 -10.42 6.06
N VAL A 226 -3.00 -10.67 4.76
CA VAL A 226 -3.67 -9.73 3.86
C VAL A 226 -5.16 -10.04 3.77
N VAL A 227 -5.98 -9.10 4.17
CA VAL A 227 -7.43 -9.24 4.23
C VAL A 227 -8.13 -8.33 3.23
N PHE A 228 -9.17 -8.86 2.61
CA PHE A 228 -10.00 -8.14 1.67
C PHE A 228 -11.39 -7.92 2.25
N PHE A 229 -11.76 -6.65 2.30
CA PHE A 229 -13.09 -6.20 2.68
C PHE A 229 -13.81 -5.63 1.45
N GLN A 230 -15.08 -5.97 1.30
CA GLN A 230 -15.92 -5.36 0.28
C GLN A 230 -17.26 -4.93 0.86
N ARG A 231 -17.79 -3.84 0.33
CA ARG A 231 -19.10 -3.35 0.72
C ARG A 231 -20.18 -4.31 0.17
N LEU A 232 -21.14 -4.67 0.99
CA LEU A 232 -22.32 -5.38 0.52
C LEU A 232 -23.15 -4.45 -0.36
N GLY A 233 -23.51 -4.95 -1.57
CA GLY A 233 -24.53 -4.33 -2.39
C GLY A 233 -25.95 -4.70 -1.90
N ASP A 234 -26.97 -4.17 -2.56
CA ASP A 234 -28.37 -4.45 -2.26
C ASP A 234 -28.79 -5.93 -2.45
N GLN A 235 -27.92 -6.72 -3.04
CA GLN A 235 -28.13 -8.14 -3.27
C GLN A 235 -27.13 -8.95 -2.46
N ASP A 236 -27.61 -9.60 -1.42
CA ASP A 236 -26.88 -10.66 -0.73
C ASP A 236 -26.77 -11.87 -1.67
N ILE A 237 -25.60 -12.01 -2.29
CA ILE A 237 -25.38 -13.07 -3.28
C ILE A 237 -24.67 -14.24 -2.61
N VAL A 238 -25.37 -15.34 -2.45
CA VAL A 238 -24.75 -16.62 -2.13
C VAL A 238 -23.85 -17.03 -3.29
N ARG A 239 -22.54 -17.01 -3.08
CA ARG A 239 -21.55 -17.40 -4.11
C ARG A 239 -21.43 -18.92 -4.18
N PRO A 240 -21.48 -19.53 -5.39
CA PRO A 240 -21.29 -20.97 -5.54
C PRO A 240 -19.95 -21.43 -4.94
N TYR A 241 -19.92 -22.65 -4.44
CA TYR A 241 -18.68 -23.29 -4.04
C TYR A 241 -17.76 -23.41 -5.27
N ALA A 242 -16.57 -22.82 -5.17
CA ALA A 242 -15.51 -22.96 -6.17
C ALA A 242 -14.49 -23.93 -5.58
N GLY A 243 -14.70 -25.23 -5.83
CA GLY A 243 -13.94 -26.35 -5.32
C GLY A 243 -12.43 -26.28 -5.50
#